data_552fb3b85a38968641a74597ca459014
#
_entry.id   552fb3b85a38968641a74597ca459014
#
_cell.length_a   1.000
_cell.length_b   1.000
_cell.length_c   1.000
_cell.angle_alpha   90.00
_cell.angle_beta   90.00
_cell.angle_gamma   90.00
#
_symmetry.space_group_name_H-M   'P 1'
#
loop_
_entity.id
_entity.type
_entity.pdbx_description
1 polymer ?
#
loop_
_entity_poly.entity_id
_entity_poly.type
_entity_poly.pdbx_seq_one_letter_code
_entity_poly.pdbx_strand_id
1 'polypeptide(L)'
;MRILVDENIPTITVHGLRALGHDVLDIRGTERQGMFDDALWAFAQAEQRTLVTTDKGFSEHRDQRHYGILIVRLRQPNEQRIHARIMAAFRQFTERDWPGLLVVMRDAVQSVHRA
;
A
#
# COMPACT_ATOMS: atom_id res chain seq x y z
N MET A 1 9.90 0.17 8.19
CA MET A 1 8.61 -0.44 8.55
C MET A 1 8.31 -1.63 7.65
N ARG A 2 7.31 -2.42 7.97
CA ARG A 2 6.93 -3.60 7.21
C ARG A 2 5.80 -3.25 6.23
N ILE A 3 5.99 -3.55 4.95
CA ILE A 3 5.07 -3.18 3.86
C ILE A 3 4.74 -4.42 3.03
N LEU A 4 3.50 -4.53 2.59
CA LEU A 4 3.05 -5.51 1.62
C LEU A 4 2.54 -4.78 0.39
N VAL A 5 3.07 -5.10 -0.79
CA VAL A 5 2.59 -4.53 -2.04
C VAL A 5 1.88 -5.62 -2.85
N ASP A 6 0.74 -5.27 -3.44
CA ASP A 6 0.05 -6.19 -4.34
C ASP A 6 0.74 -6.23 -5.71
N GLU A 7 0.30 -7.14 -6.57
CA GLU A 7 0.96 -7.38 -7.87
C GLU A 7 0.79 -6.24 -8.89
N ASN A 8 -0.06 -5.24 -8.60
CA ASN A 8 -0.25 -4.08 -9.47
C ASN A 8 0.70 -2.92 -9.15
N ILE A 9 1.48 -3.04 -8.08
CA ILE A 9 2.43 -2.00 -7.70
C ILE A 9 3.72 -2.15 -8.52
N PRO A 10 4.23 -1.06 -9.12
CA PRO A 10 5.43 -1.14 -9.96
C PRO A 10 6.65 -1.67 -9.22
N THR A 11 7.48 -2.42 -9.93
CA THR A 11 8.72 -2.96 -9.38
C THR A 11 9.67 -1.86 -8.91
N ILE A 12 9.69 -0.71 -9.63
CA ILE A 12 10.52 0.44 -9.22
C ILE A 12 10.12 0.95 -7.84
N THR A 13 8.85 0.84 -7.48
CA THR A 13 8.36 1.26 -6.16
C THR A 13 8.86 0.30 -5.07
N VAL A 14 8.83 -1.00 -5.34
CA VAL A 14 9.38 -1.99 -4.42
C VAL A 14 10.85 -1.69 -4.13
N HIS A 15 11.65 -1.45 -5.18
CA HIS A 15 13.06 -1.09 -5.04
C HIS A 15 13.24 0.23 -4.27
N GLY A 16 12.42 1.24 -4.59
CA GLY A 16 12.49 2.54 -3.93
C GLY A 16 12.19 2.46 -2.44
N LEU A 17 11.17 1.71 -2.06
CA LEU A 17 10.81 1.53 -0.65
C LEU A 17 11.88 0.74 0.11
N ARG A 18 12.45 -0.29 -0.51
CA ARG A 18 13.56 -1.04 0.08
C ARG A 18 14.79 -0.18 0.26
N ALA A 19 15.07 0.71 -0.68
CA ALA A 19 16.20 1.65 -0.59
C ALA A 19 16.05 2.62 0.59
N LEU A 20 14.82 2.90 1.02
CA LEU A 20 14.52 3.69 2.21
C LEU A 20 14.63 2.90 3.52
N GLY A 21 14.97 1.63 3.44
CA GLY A 21 15.15 0.77 4.62
C GLY A 21 13.91 -0.01 5.05
N HIS A 22 12.84 0.01 4.25
CA HIS A 22 11.62 -0.74 4.58
C HIS A 22 11.74 -2.22 4.22
N ASP A 23 11.10 -3.06 5.03
CA ASP A 23 10.92 -4.49 4.77
C ASP A 23 9.69 -4.64 3.86
N VAL A 24 9.92 -4.78 2.57
CA VAL A 24 8.86 -4.83 1.57
C VAL A 24 8.69 -6.26 1.08
N LEU A 25 7.49 -6.80 1.26
CA LEU A 25 7.10 -8.08 0.69
C LEU A 25 6.32 -7.84 -0.60
N ASP A 26 6.86 -8.33 -1.70
CA ASP A 26 6.23 -8.33 -3.02
C ASP A 26 5.76 -9.75 -3.29
N ILE A 27 4.43 -9.95 -3.47
CA ILE A 27 3.88 -11.28 -3.66
C ILE A 27 4.17 -11.89 -5.04
N ARG A 28 4.60 -11.06 -6.00
CA ARG A 28 4.95 -11.55 -7.35
C ARG A 28 6.11 -12.54 -7.28
N GLY A 29 5.98 -13.65 -8.00
CA GLY A 29 6.99 -14.70 -8.02
C GLY A 29 7.00 -15.59 -6.78
N THR A 30 6.08 -15.39 -5.87
CA THR A 30 5.91 -16.23 -4.67
C THR A 30 4.69 -17.13 -4.83
N GLU A 31 4.52 -18.10 -3.93
CA GLU A 31 3.33 -18.93 -3.88
C GLU A 31 2.04 -18.16 -3.60
N ARG A 32 2.15 -16.90 -3.14
CA ARG A 32 1.03 -16.03 -2.84
C ARG A 32 0.59 -15.17 -4.01
N GLN A 33 1.28 -15.24 -5.14
CA GLN A 33 0.87 -14.52 -6.35
C GLN A 33 -0.54 -14.96 -6.78
N GLY A 34 -1.40 -13.99 -7.13
CA GLY A 34 -2.78 -14.28 -7.50
C GLY A 34 -3.73 -14.46 -6.33
N MET A 35 -3.28 -14.19 -5.12
CA MET A 35 -4.10 -14.28 -3.91
C MET A 35 -5.32 -13.36 -4.00
N PHE A 36 -6.50 -13.85 -3.62
CA PHE A 36 -7.71 -13.02 -3.56
C PHE A 36 -7.62 -11.97 -2.46
N ASP A 37 -8.40 -10.90 -2.59
CA ASP A 37 -8.35 -9.74 -1.70
C ASP A 37 -8.54 -10.10 -0.22
N ASP A 38 -9.48 -10.98 0.10
CA ASP A 38 -9.72 -11.39 1.48
C ASP A 38 -8.49 -12.07 2.09
N ALA A 39 -7.86 -12.94 1.32
CA ALA A 39 -6.65 -13.64 1.76
C ALA A 39 -5.47 -12.69 1.86
N LEU A 40 -5.34 -11.75 0.92
CA LEU A 40 -4.29 -10.73 0.94
C LEU A 40 -4.44 -9.82 2.16
N TRP A 41 -5.67 -9.41 2.45
CA TRP A 41 -5.96 -8.61 3.66
C TRP A 41 -5.56 -9.35 4.92
N ALA A 42 -6.03 -10.60 5.08
CA ALA A 42 -5.71 -11.41 6.25
C ALA A 42 -4.20 -11.60 6.41
N PHE A 43 -3.50 -11.81 5.31
CA PHE A 43 -2.05 -11.98 5.30
C PHE A 43 -1.34 -10.70 5.76
N ALA A 44 -1.78 -9.53 5.27
CA ALA A 44 -1.21 -8.25 5.68
C ALA A 44 -1.34 -8.05 7.20
N GLN A 45 -2.50 -8.40 7.77
CA GLN A 45 -2.73 -8.27 9.21
C GLN A 45 -1.88 -9.26 10.01
N ALA A 46 -1.82 -10.51 9.57
CA ALA A 46 -1.01 -11.53 10.25
C ALA A 46 0.48 -11.16 10.27
N GLU A 47 0.96 -10.55 9.20
CA GLU A 47 2.35 -10.10 9.05
C GLU A 47 2.59 -8.70 9.63
N GLN A 48 1.56 -8.02 10.11
CA GLN A 48 1.64 -6.66 10.64
C GLN A 48 2.26 -5.69 9.61
N ARG A 49 1.76 -5.76 8.38
CA ARG A 49 2.28 -4.95 7.28
C ARG A 49 1.31 -3.86 6.85
N THR A 50 1.84 -2.71 6.46
CA THR A 50 1.08 -1.69 5.74
C THR A 50 0.80 -2.21 4.34
N LEU A 51 -0.46 -2.19 3.92
CA LEU A 51 -0.87 -2.65 2.59
C LEU A 51 -0.82 -1.49 1.59
N VAL A 52 -0.12 -1.70 0.47
CA VAL A 52 -0.05 -0.75 -0.64
C VAL A 52 -0.69 -1.39 -1.86
N THR A 53 -1.71 -0.73 -2.42
CA THR A 53 -2.55 -1.33 -3.47
C THR A 53 -3.12 -0.26 -4.39
N THR A 54 -3.61 -0.67 -5.56
CA THR A 54 -4.41 0.17 -6.45
C THR A 54 -5.91 -0.16 -6.36
N ASP A 55 -6.28 -1.15 -5.56
CA ASP A 55 -7.67 -1.60 -5.43
C ASP A 55 -8.39 -0.84 -4.32
N LYS A 56 -9.37 -0.03 -4.72
CA LYS A 56 -10.16 0.77 -3.77
C LYS A 56 -11.02 -0.08 -2.84
N GLY A 57 -11.26 -1.35 -3.17
CA GLY A 57 -12.07 -2.25 -2.34
C GLY A 57 -11.52 -2.42 -0.93
N PHE A 58 -10.22 -2.30 -0.76
CA PHE A 58 -9.60 -2.40 0.57
C PHE A 58 -10.01 -1.28 1.52
N SER A 59 -10.60 -0.19 1.03
CA SER A 59 -11.14 0.87 1.90
C SER A 59 -12.28 0.40 2.80
N GLU A 60 -12.92 -0.72 2.47
CA GLU A 60 -13.98 -1.31 3.30
C GLU A 60 -13.48 -1.73 4.68
N HIS A 61 -12.17 -1.99 4.79
CA HIS A 61 -11.54 -2.41 6.04
C HIS A 61 -11.03 -1.25 6.91
N ARG A 62 -11.28 0.00 6.52
CA ARG A 62 -10.66 1.19 7.13
C ARG A 62 -10.92 1.34 8.63
N ASP A 63 -12.04 0.82 9.12
CA ASP A 63 -12.41 0.92 10.53
C ASP A 63 -12.05 -0.34 11.34
N GLN A 64 -11.55 -1.37 10.69
CA GLN A 64 -10.99 -2.54 11.35
C GLN A 64 -9.60 -2.19 11.89
N ARG A 65 -9.11 -3.01 12.82
CA ARG A 65 -7.71 -2.89 13.24
C ARG A 65 -6.80 -3.25 12.08
N HIS A 66 -5.88 -2.35 11.71
CA HIS A 66 -4.91 -2.60 10.65
C HIS A 66 -3.64 -1.77 10.85
N TYR A 67 -2.63 -2.07 10.05
CA TYR A 67 -1.30 -1.47 10.14
C TYR A 67 -1.05 -0.41 9.06
N GLY A 68 -2.10 0.04 8.41
CA GLY A 68 -2.08 1.06 7.38
C GLY A 68 -2.53 0.54 6.03
N ILE A 69 -3.23 1.39 5.30
CA ILE A 69 -3.70 1.10 3.93
C ILE A 69 -3.36 2.30 3.06
N LEU A 70 -2.60 2.07 2.00
CA LEU A 70 -2.36 3.09 0.97
C LEU A 70 -2.96 2.61 -0.34
N ILE A 71 -3.91 3.36 -0.85
CA ILE A 71 -4.57 3.09 -2.12
C ILE A 71 -4.21 4.20 -3.10
N VAL A 72 -3.73 3.82 -4.29
CA VAL A 72 -3.42 4.77 -5.36
C VAL A 72 -4.49 4.65 -6.45
N ARG A 73 -5.20 5.76 -6.70
CA ARG A 73 -6.32 5.82 -7.65
C ARG A 73 -6.10 6.96 -8.64
N LEU A 74 -5.52 6.66 -9.79
CA LEU A 74 -5.20 7.63 -10.83
C LEU A 74 -6.13 7.44 -12.03
N ARG A 75 -6.43 8.55 -12.73
CA ARG A 75 -7.28 8.51 -13.94
C ARG A 75 -6.58 7.82 -15.10
N GLN A 76 -5.28 8.10 -15.25
CA GLN A 76 -4.44 7.50 -16.29
C GLN A 76 -3.21 6.91 -15.61
N PRO A 77 -3.36 5.74 -14.98
CA PRO A 77 -2.26 5.14 -14.24
C PRO A 77 -1.16 4.68 -15.19
N ASN A 78 0.07 4.96 -14.80
CA ASN A 78 1.25 4.34 -15.37
C ASN A 78 2.26 4.14 -14.24
N GLU A 79 3.29 3.35 -14.50
CA GLU A 79 4.25 2.99 -13.46
C GLU A 79 4.90 4.20 -12.80
N GLN A 80 5.27 5.21 -13.58
CA GLN A 80 5.93 6.42 -13.06
C GLN A 80 5.02 7.22 -12.14
N ARG A 81 3.76 7.39 -12.53
CA ARG A 81 2.79 8.14 -11.74
C ARG A 81 2.42 7.42 -10.45
N ILE A 82 2.19 6.10 -10.53
CA ILE A 82 1.91 5.28 -9.35
C ILE A 82 3.09 5.36 -8.38
N HIS A 83 4.32 5.18 -8.90
CA HIS A 83 5.54 5.28 -8.10
C HIS A 83 5.64 6.63 -7.39
N ALA A 84 5.46 7.72 -8.13
CA ALA A 84 5.59 9.07 -7.57
C ALA A 84 4.60 9.31 -6.42
N ARG A 85 3.34 8.85 -6.58
CA ARG A 85 2.32 9.04 -5.54
C ARG A 85 2.58 8.19 -4.30
N ILE A 86 3.05 6.96 -4.48
CA ILE A 86 3.41 6.11 -3.34
C ILE A 86 4.58 6.71 -2.57
N MET A 87 5.63 7.13 -3.27
CA MET A 87 6.79 7.72 -2.62
C MET A 87 6.42 9.02 -1.89
N ALA A 88 5.51 9.84 -2.47
CA ALA A 88 5.00 11.04 -1.81
C ALA A 88 4.30 10.71 -0.49
N ALA A 89 3.47 9.67 -0.47
CA ALA A 89 2.78 9.25 0.75
C ALA A 89 3.76 8.83 1.84
N PHE A 90 4.78 8.06 1.50
CA PHE A 90 5.78 7.60 2.48
C PHE A 90 6.74 8.70 2.92
N ARG A 91 6.85 9.80 2.19
CA ARG A 91 7.55 11.01 2.65
C ARG A 91 6.68 11.85 3.59
N GLN A 92 5.37 11.86 3.36
CA GLN A 92 4.42 12.67 4.13
C GLN A 92 4.08 12.06 5.48
N PHE A 93 3.90 10.73 5.52
CA PHE A 93 3.49 10.02 6.72
C PHE A 93 4.65 9.19 7.27
N THR A 94 4.86 9.28 8.59
CA THR A 94 5.92 8.53 9.29
C THR A 94 5.42 7.14 9.66
N GLU A 95 6.35 6.29 10.10
CA GLU A 95 6.03 4.94 10.59
C GLU A 95 4.94 4.96 11.68
N ARG A 96 4.95 5.97 12.54
CA ARG A 96 3.97 6.10 13.63
C ARG A 96 2.58 6.46 13.14
N ASP A 97 2.48 7.08 11.96
CA ASP A 97 1.19 7.54 11.43
C ASP A 97 0.37 6.39 10.83
N TRP A 98 1.03 5.38 10.28
CA TRP A 98 0.38 4.36 9.46
C TRP A 98 -0.60 3.42 10.18
N PRO A 99 -0.37 2.97 11.42
CA PRO A 99 -1.36 2.11 12.07
C PRO A 99 -2.72 2.78 12.16
N GLY A 100 -3.75 2.13 11.61
CA GLY A 100 -5.12 2.64 11.57
C GLY A 100 -5.38 3.73 10.52
N LEU A 101 -4.41 4.06 9.68
CA LEU A 101 -4.54 5.13 8.69
C LEU A 101 -4.86 4.57 7.31
N LEU A 102 -5.90 5.10 6.68
CA LEU A 102 -6.18 4.92 5.27
C LEU A 102 -5.81 6.20 4.53
N VAL A 103 -4.95 6.08 3.53
CA VAL A 103 -4.60 7.17 2.61
C VAL A 103 -4.99 6.77 1.21
N VAL A 104 -5.78 7.60 0.53
CA VAL A 104 -6.09 7.43 -0.88
C VAL A 104 -5.43 8.56 -1.65
N MET A 105 -4.42 8.21 -2.46
CA MET A 105 -3.67 9.15 -3.29
C MET A 105 -4.29 9.19 -4.68
N ARG A 106 -4.79 10.36 -5.07
CA ARG A 106 -5.33 10.60 -6.40
C ARG A 106 -4.33 11.43 -7.21
N ASP A 107 -4.69 11.89 -8.42
CA ASP A 107 -3.75 12.60 -9.31
C ASP A 107 -3.13 13.84 -8.67
N ALA A 108 -3.94 14.66 -8.00
CA ALA A 108 -3.46 15.91 -7.40
C ALA A 108 -3.87 16.07 -5.94
N VAL A 109 -4.81 15.24 -5.46
CA VAL A 109 -5.34 15.34 -4.11
C VAL A 109 -5.19 14.01 -3.39
N GLN A 110 -5.34 14.05 -2.08
CA GLN A 110 -5.38 12.86 -1.24
C GLN A 110 -6.54 12.96 -0.28
N SER A 111 -7.04 11.82 0.17
CA SER A 111 -7.96 11.74 1.29
C SER A 111 -7.36 10.83 2.35
N VAL A 112 -7.65 11.15 3.61
CA VAL A 112 -7.08 10.46 4.76
C VAL A 112 -8.22 10.12 5.71
N HIS A 113 -8.22 8.88 6.17
CA HIS A 113 -9.18 8.40 7.17
C HIS A 113 -8.42 7.73 8.31
N ARG A 114 -8.73 8.15 9.52
CA ARG A 114 -8.17 7.57 10.74
C ARG A 114 -9.25 6.73 11.42
N ALA A 115 -8.98 5.47 11.59
CA ALA A 115 -9.86 4.59 12.33
C ALA A 115 -9.86 4.91 13.83
#